data_b242f120fa34a1df037e4ddeb5a37111
#
_entry.id   b242f120fa34a1df037e4ddeb5a37111
#
_cell.length_a   1.000
_cell.length_b   1.000
_cell.length_c   1.000
_cell.angle_alpha   90.00
_cell.angle_beta   90.00
_cell.angle_gamma   90.00
#
_symmetry.space_group_name_H-M   'P 1'
#
loop_
_entity.id
_entity.type
_entity.pdbx_description
1 polymer ?
#
loop_
_entity_poly.entity_id
_entity_poly.type
_entity_poly.pdbx_seq_one_letter_code
_entity_poly.pdbx_strand_id
1 'polypeptide(L)'
;SLCLLQLCLDFYKHNNLKIGIIYIDHQWRHDTIHVTKHLINIIKNNQIQTYLYQIKPKIYSEIESRELRYQILIQTAIKYNYNIIATAHSCTDQVETYLQYLIRGTSLDGINSLVWSRNINSNIRLIRPLLNFKRSEVIWFCRHFQLPIWSDFSNFYYCSQRNRIRHELIPYLQHYFQGRIEDHVGQFLDSTYTDCEYLRQNTIKAYQKS
;
A
#
# COMPACT_ATOMS: atom_id res chain seq x y z
N SER A 1 5.72 -0.88 -6.10
CA SER A 1 4.61 -1.14 -7.05
C SER A 1 5.03 -2.10 -8.16
N LEU A 2 6.24 -1.98 -8.73
CA LEU A 2 6.71 -2.88 -9.82
C LEU A 2 6.78 -4.34 -9.39
N CYS A 3 7.22 -4.63 -8.16
CA CYS A 3 7.20 -5.99 -7.62
C CYS A 3 5.79 -6.59 -7.65
N LEU A 4 4.79 -5.87 -7.15
CA LEU A 4 3.40 -6.33 -7.20
C LEU A 4 2.92 -6.53 -8.65
N LEU A 5 3.27 -5.61 -9.54
CA LEU A 5 2.93 -5.74 -10.96
C LEU A 5 3.52 -7.01 -11.56
N GLN A 6 4.81 -7.28 -11.34
CA GLN A 6 5.46 -8.49 -11.84
C GLN A 6 4.79 -9.76 -11.32
N LEU A 7 4.54 -9.84 -10.02
CA LEU A 7 3.84 -10.98 -9.42
C LEU A 7 2.43 -11.16 -10.00
N CYS A 8 1.69 -10.07 -10.20
CA CYS A 8 0.37 -10.13 -10.83
C CYS A 8 0.46 -10.59 -12.30
N LEU A 9 1.49 -10.17 -13.05
CA LEU A 9 1.72 -10.59 -14.42
C LEU A 9 2.04 -12.08 -14.52
N ASP A 10 2.90 -12.58 -13.64
CA ASP A 10 3.24 -14.00 -13.60
C ASP A 10 2.01 -14.85 -13.23
N PHE A 11 1.22 -14.39 -12.27
CA PHE A 11 -0.02 -15.04 -11.89
C PHE A 11 -1.07 -15.00 -13.01
N TYR A 12 -1.16 -13.91 -13.77
CA TYR A 12 -2.05 -13.74 -14.93
C TYR A 12 -1.76 -14.76 -16.03
N LYS A 13 -0.47 -15.03 -16.32
CA LYS A 13 -0.07 -16.00 -17.36
C LYS A 13 -0.59 -17.42 -17.11
N HIS A 14 -0.81 -17.75 -15.83
CA HIS A 14 -1.26 -19.09 -15.42
C HIS A 14 -2.74 -19.16 -15.09
N ASN A 15 -3.44 -18.04 -15.02
CA ASN A 15 -4.84 -17.96 -14.61
C ASN A 15 -5.60 -16.97 -15.51
N ASN A 16 -6.81 -17.33 -15.88
CA ASN A 16 -7.64 -16.49 -16.77
C ASN A 16 -8.24 -15.29 -16.01
N LEU A 17 -7.38 -14.35 -15.57
CA LEU A 17 -7.74 -13.19 -14.79
C LEU A 17 -7.77 -11.92 -15.66
N LYS A 18 -8.70 -11.02 -15.40
CA LYS A 18 -8.69 -9.68 -15.98
C LYS A 18 -7.87 -8.76 -15.08
N ILE A 19 -6.72 -8.28 -15.55
CA ILE A 19 -5.87 -7.33 -14.82
C ILE A 19 -5.93 -5.96 -15.49
N GLY A 20 -6.00 -4.90 -14.66
CA GLY A 20 -5.85 -3.51 -15.08
C GLY A 20 -4.82 -2.80 -14.19
N ILE A 21 -4.06 -1.90 -14.80
CA ILE A 21 -3.09 -1.06 -14.08
C ILE A 21 -3.64 0.34 -13.98
N ILE A 22 -3.61 0.91 -12.78
CA ILE A 22 -3.95 2.32 -12.55
C ILE A 22 -2.68 3.06 -12.15
N TYR A 23 -2.34 4.09 -12.91
CA TYR A 23 -1.30 5.05 -12.56
C TYR A 23 -1.93 6.41 -12.31
N ILE A 24 -1.62 7.00 -11.16
CA ILE A 24 -2.15 8.29 -10.73
C ILE A 24 -0.97 9.23 -10.51
N ASP A 25 -0.89 10.25 -11.35
CA ASP A 25 0.08 11.30 -11.26
C ASP A 25 -0.42 12.44 -10.39
N HIS A 26 0.27 12.70 -9.27
CA HIS A 26 -0.04 13.78 -8.34
C HIS A 26 0.56 15.13 -8.73
N GLN A 27 1.33 15.21 -9.80
CA GLN A 27 2.02 16.42 -10.29
C GLN A 27 2.92 17.12 -9.24
N TRP A 28 3.38 16.40 -8.24
CA TRP A 28 4.27 16.94 -7.21
C TRP A 28 5.73 17.04 -7.64
N ARG A 29 6.05 16.52 -8.85
CA ARG A 29 7.41 16.34 -9.32
C ARG A 29 7.63 16.97 -10.66
N HIS A 30 8.81 17.55 -10.85
CA HIS A 30 9.24 18.05 -12.15
C HIS A 30 9.59 16.92 -13.15
N ASP A 31 9.93 15.71 -12.67
CA ASP A 31 10.32 14.56 -13.48
C ASP A 31 9.16 13.61 -13.85
N THR A 32 7.92 13.99 -13.52
CA THR A 32 6.71 13.17 -13.74
C THR A 32 6.59 12.66 -15.18
N ILE A 33 6.98 13.46 -16.17
CA ILE A 33 6.91 13.08 -17.59
C ILE A 33 7.83 11.89 -17.87
N HIS A 34 9.03 11.87 -17.31
CA HIS A 34 9.98 10.76 -17.48
C HIS A 34 9.51 9.49 -16.80
N VAL A 35 8.98 9.60 -15.59
CA VAL A 35 8.38 8.46 -14.85
C VAL A 35 7.21 7.87 -15.62
N THR A 36 6.33 8.72 -16.14
CA THR A 36 5.16 8.29 -16.92
C THR A 36 5.58 7.59 -18.21
N LYS A 37 6.55 8.13 -18.96
CA LYS A 37 7.10 7.49 -20.17
C LYS A 37 7.72 6.12 -19.85
N HIS A 38 8.49 6.03 -18.78
CA HIS A 38 9.08 4.78 -18.32
C HIS A 38 8.02 3.72 -18.00
N LEU A 39 6.99 4.08 -17.27
CA LEU A 39 5.86 3.19 -16.97
C LEU A 39 5.11 2.77 -18.24
N ILE A 40 4.83 3.68 -19.16
CA ILE A 40 4.17 3.37 -20.43
C ILE A 40 4.98 2.33 -21.22
N ASN A 41 6.31 2.44 -21.24
CA ASN A 41 7.17 1.46 -21.92
C ASN A 41 7.07 0.06 -21.28
N ILE A 42 7.06 -0.03 -19.95
CA ILE A 42 6.87 -1.30 -19.23
C ILE A 42 5.51 -1.93 -19.58
N ILE A 43 4.47 -1.10 -19.65
CA ILE A 43 3.08 -1.55 -19.84
C ILE A 43 2.83 -1.99 -21.29
N LYS A 44 3.35 -1.25 -22.28
CA LYS A 44 3.20 -1.58 -23.71
C LYS A 44 3.64 -3.00 -24.03
N ASN A 45 4.70 -3.46 -23.39
CA ASN A 45 5.24 -4.81 -23.63
C ASN A 45 4.33 -5.93 -23.10
N ASN A 46 3.35 -5.63 -22.25
CA ASN A 46 2.52 -6.63 -21.58
C ASN A 46 1.05 -6.65 -22.04
N GLN A 47 0.64 -5.78 -22.96
CA GLN A 47 -0.73 -5.68 -23.53
C GLN A 47 -1.86 -5.60 -22.46
N ILE A 48 -1.57 -4.97 -21.32
CA ILE A 48 -2.52 -4.86 -20.21
C ILE A 48 -3.30 -3.55 -20.29
N GLN A 49 -4.58 -3.62 -19.98
CA GLN A 49 -5.44 -2.45 -19.87
C GLN A 49 -4.89 -1.49 -18.81
N THR A 50 -4.62 -0.26 -19.19
CA THR A 50 -4.01 0.75 -18.33
C THR A 50 -4.82 2.01 -18.29
N TYR A 51 -5.00 2.53 -17.07
CA TYR A 51 -5.75 3.75 -16.79
C TYR A 51 -4.78 4.78 -16.21
N LEU A 52 -4.62 5.89 -16.92
CA LEU A 52 -3.75 6.99 -16.52
C LEU A 52 -4.61 8.15 -16.02
N TYR A 53 -4.37 8.58 -14.81
CA TYR A 53 -5.03 9.73 -14.19
C TYR A 53 -4.01 10.76 -13.76
N GLN A 54 -4.38 12.02 -13.93
CA GLN A 54 -3.64 13.15 -13.45
C GLN A 54 -4.52 13.91 -12.46
N ILE A 55 -4.01 14.15 -11.25
CA ILE A 55 -4.75 14.86 -10.21
C ILE A 55 -3.99 16.12 -9.80
N LYS A 56 -4.76 17.18 -9.55
CA LYS A 56 -4.27 18.43 -8.96
C LYS A 56 -4.94 18.58 -7.60
N PRO A 57 -4.28 18.21 -6.50
CA PRO A 57 -4.85 18.42 -5.18
C PRO A 57 -5.01 19.91 -4.91
N LYS A 58 -6.12 20.30 -4.28
CA LYS A 58 -6.39 21.70 -3.88
C LYS A 58 -5.40 22.17 -2.81
N ILE A 59 -5.09 21.27 -1.89
CA ILE A 59 -4.10 21.46 -0.83
C ILE A 59 -3.05 20.35 -1.03
N TYR A 60 -1.77 20.73 -1.07
CA TYR A 60 -0.68 19.75 -1.21
C TYR A 60 -0.46 18.99 0.12
N SER A 61 -1.46 18.21 0.55
CA SER A 61 -1.40 17.37 1.74
C SER A 61 -1.37 15.88 1.37
N GLU A 62 -0.65 15.10 2.17
CA GLU A 62 -0.58 13.64 2.00
C GLU A 62 -1.97 12.98 2.18
N ILE A 63 -2.79 13.54 3.10
CA ILE A 63 -4.13 13.04 3.39
C ILE A 63 -5.04 13.23 2.19
N GLU A 64 -5.14 14.44 1.65
CA GLU A 64 -6.00 14.74 0.48
C GLU A 64 -5.59 13.91 -0.74
N SER A 65 -4.29 13.81 -1.00
CA SER A 65 -3.75 13.01 -2.09
C SER A 65 -4.07 11.53 -1.94
N ARG A 66 -4.05 11.02 -0.71
CA ARG A 66 -4.45 9.65 -0.41
C ARG A 66 -5.94 9.43 -0.67
N GLU A 67 -6.80 10.33 -0.22
CA GLU A 67 -8.24 10.26 -0.44
C GLU A 67 -8.60 10.29 -1.92
N LEU A 68 -8.07 11.26 -2.67
CA LEU A 68 -8.27 11.35 -4.12
C LEU A 68 -7.82 10.09 -4.86
N ARG A 69 -6.68 9.54 -4.48
CA ARG A 69 -6.19 8.28 -5.04
C ARG A 69 -7.17 7.13 -4.80
N TYR A 70 -7.68 6.97 -3.58
CA TYR A 70 -8.66 5.90 -3.30
C TYR A 70 -9.98 6.12 -4.03
N GLN A 71 -10.46 7.36 -4.14
CA GLN A 71 -11.66 7.68 -4.93
C GLN A 71 -11.49 7.26 -6.39
N ILE A 72 -10.37 7.61 -7.04
CA ILE A 72 -10.08 7.22 -8.42
C ILE A 72 -10.00 5.69 -8.56
N LEU A 73 -9.31 5.00 -7.64
CA LEU A 73 -9.21 3.55 -7.65
C LEU A 73 -10.59 2.89 -7.61
N ILE A 74 -11.47 3.36 -6.72
CA ILE A 74 -12.81 2.82 -6.55
C ILE A 74 -13.69 3.11 -7.77
N GLN A 75 -13.70 4.35 -8.25
CA GLN A 75 -14.48 4.75 -9.43
C GLN A 75 -14.06 3.97 -10.67
N THR A 76 -12.76 3.78 -10.86
CA THR A 76 -12.23 3.01 -11.98
C THR A 76 -12.61 1.52 -11.86
N ALA A 77 -12.51 0.95 -10.67
CA ALA A 77 -12.92 -0.44 -10.44
C ALA A 77 -14.40 -0.64 -10.74
N ILE A 78 -15.29 0.26 -10.31
CA ILE A 78 -16.73 0.21 -10.62
C ILE A 78 -16.95 0.33 -12.13
N LYS A 79 -16.36 1.35 -12.75
CA LYS A 79 -16.58 1.65 -14.19
C LYS A 79 -16.19 0.50 -15.10
N TYR A 80 -15.15 -0.25 -14.77
CA TYR A 80 -14.61 -1.31 -15.63
C TYR A 80 -14.84 -2.72 -15.08
N ASN A 81 -15.70 -2.86 -14.08
CA ASN A 81 -16.10 -4.13 -13.46
C ASN A 81 -14.91 -4.93 -12.89
N TYR A 82 -14.08 -4.28 -12.07
CA TYR A 82 -13.07 -4.93 -11.25
C TYR A 82 -13.58 -5.10 -9.81
N ASN A 83 -13.46 -6.31 -9.28
CA ASN A 83 -13.92 -6.65 -7.94
C ASN A 83 -12.82 -6.53 -6.89
N ILE A 84 -11.56 -6.42 -7.33
CA ILE A 84 -10.40 -6.37 -6.45
C ILE A 84 -9.53 -5.17 -6.81
N ILE A 85 -9.14 -4.42 -5.79
CA ILE A 85 -8.11 -3.39 -5.87
C ILE A 85 -6.90 -3.92 -5.10
N ALA A 86 -5.75 -4.06 -5.75
CA ALA A 86 -4.50 -4.47 -5.12
C ALA A 86 -3.56 -3.27 -4.95
N THR A 87 -2.96 -3.14 -3.77
CA THR A 87 -1.97 -2.08 -3.48
C THR A 87 -0.69 -2.67 -2.91
N ALA A 88 0.45 -2.08 -3.24
CA ALA A 88 1.78 -2.58 -2.93
C ALA A 88 2.31 -2.09 -1.56
N HIS A 89 1.45 -2.05 -0.54
CA HIS A 89 1.91 -1.77 0.82
C HIS A 89 2.66 -2.99 1.38
N SER A 90 3.77 -2.72 2.05
CA SER A 90 4.67 -3.71 2.66
C SER A 90 4.53 -3.74 4.19
N CYS A 91 5.17 -4.71 4.84
CA CYS A 91 5.29 -4.78 6.30
C CYS A 91 5.91 -3.49 6.87
N THR A 92 6.96 -2.97 6.24
CA THR A 92 7.56 -1.69 6.62
C THR A 92 6.54 -0.54 6.61
N ASP A 93 5.65 -0.47 5.59
CA ASP A 93 4.58 0.56 5.56
C ASP A 93 3.58 0.37 6.70
N GLN A 94 3.30 -0.87 7.11
CA GLN A 94 2.44 -1.18 8.24
C GLN A 94 3.07 -0.72 9.56
N VAL A 95 4.35 -1.02 9.76
CA VAL A 95 5.13 -0.58 10.93
C VAL A 95 5.22 0.95 11.00
N GLU A 96 5.51 1.62 9.88
CA GLU A 96 5.51 3.09 9.81
C GLU A 96 4.17 3.69 10.24
N THR A 97 3.08 3.13 9.73
CA THR A 97 1.73 3.58 10.05
C THR A 97 1.38 3.33 11.51
N TYR A 98 1.73 2.17 12.03
CA TYR A 98 1.58 1.82 13.45
C TYR A 98 2.29 2.82 14.37
N LEU A 99 3.58 3.07 14.11
CA LEU A 99 4.37 4.01 14.91
C LEU A 99 3.82 5.45 14.83
N GLN A 100 3.35 5.87 13.65
CA GLN A 100 2.70 7.18 13.52
C GLN A 100 1.44 7.30 14.38
N TYR A 101 0.59 6.28 14.36
CA TYR A 101 -0.64 6.28 15.17
C TYR A 101 -0.32 6.18 16.66
N LEU A 102 0.64 5.34 17.04
CA LEU A 102 1.08 5.21 18.43
C LEU A 102 1.56 6.56 19.00
N ILE A 103 2.41 7.28 18.23
CA ILE A 103 2.94 8.60 18.63
C ILE A 103 1.81 9.64 18.78
N ARG A 104 0.76 9.55 17.95
CA ARG A 104 -0.38 10.50 17.99
C ARG A 104 -1.42 10.17 19.05
N GLY A 105 -1.33 9.02 19.67
CA GLY A 105 -2.40 8.43 20.48
C GLY A 105 -3.50 7.84 19.58
N THR A 106 -3.82 6.58 19.77
CA THR A 106 -4.80 5.88 18.93
C THR A 106 -5.55 4.83 19.73
N SER A 107 -6.71 4.41 19.21
CA SER A 107 -7.45 3.24 19.67
C SER A 107 -6.98 1.96 18.96
N LEU A 108 -7.49 0.81 19.40
CA LEU A 108 -7.23 -0.48 18.75
C LEU A 108 -7.64 -0.49 17.28
N ASP A 109 -8.73 0.19 16.92
CA ASP A 109 -9.15 0.32 15.52
C ASP A 109 -8.17 1.13 14.66
N GLY A 110 -7.57 2.17 15.21
CA GLY A 110 -6.57 2.98 14.53
C GLY A 110 -5.27 2.21 14.29
N ILE A 111 -4.84 1.39 15.26
CA ILE A 111 -3.66 0.54 15.14
C ILE A 111 -3.78 -0.39 13.92
N ASN A 112 -4.96 -0.96 13.71
CA ASN A 112 -5.24 -1.91 12.62
C ASN A 112 -5.68 -1.26 11.31
N SER A 113 -5.20 -0.05 11.02
CA SER A 113 -5.58 0.71 9.81
C SER A 113 -5.07 0.11 8.50
N LEU A 114 -3.97 -0.66 8.52
CA LEU A 114 -3.36 -1.33 7.37
C LEU A 114 -3.48 -2.85 7.52
N VAL A 115 -4.61 -3.41 7.06
CA VAL A 115 -4.88 -4.85 7.09
C VAL A 115 -4.72 -5.47 5.70
N TRP A 116 -4.54 -6.79 5.66
CA TRP A 116 -4.40 -7.59 4.44
C TRP A 116 -5.51 -7.38 3.44
N SER A 117 -6.73 -7.40 3.92
CA SER A 117 -7.92 -7.31 3.09
C SER A 117 -9.01 -6.55 3.83
N ARG A 118 -9.71 -5.67 3.12
CA ARG A 118 -10.92 -5.03 3.63
C ARG A 118 -11.93 -4.86 2.50
N ASN A 119 -13.20 -5.02 2.81
CA ASN A 119 -14.27 -4.66 1.88
C ASN A 119 -14.38 -3.12 1.84
N ILE A 120 -14.41 -2.55 0.64
CA ILE A 120 -14.67 -1.13 0.43
C ILE A 120 -16.18 -0.91 0.33
N ASN A 121 -16.83 -1.78 -0.45
CA ASN A 121 -18.28 -1.88 -0.58
C ASN A 121 -18.66 -3.35 -0.83
N SER A 122 -19.92 -3.63 -1.11
CA SER A 122 -20.43 -5.00 -1.37
C SER A 122 -19.68 -5.73 -2.50
N ASN A 123 -19.15 -4.99 -3.48
CA ASN A 123 -18.62 -5.56 -4.72
C ASN A 123 -17.10 -5.41 -4.88
N ILE A 124 -16.45 -4.57 -4.06
CA ILE A 124 -15.03 -4.26 -4.21
C ILE A 124 -14.28 -4.55 -2.91
N ARG A 125 -13.24 -5.38 -3.04
CA ARG A 125 -12.30 -5.71 -1.97
C ARG A 125 -10.94 -5.06 -2.24
N LEU A 126 -10.38 -4.40 -1.25
CA LEU A 126 -9.00 -3.92 -1.27
C LEU A 126 -8.10 -4.97 -0.64
N ILE A 127 -7.05 -5.37 -1.34
CA ILE A 127 -6.04 -6.33 -0.85
C ILE A 127 -4.63 -5.73 -0.89
N ARG A 128 -3.76 -6.25 -0.01
CA ARG A 128 -2.34 -5.84 0.09
C ARG A 128 -1.43 -7.07 0.08
N PRO A 129 -1.15 -7.64 -1.12
CA PRO A 129 -0.44 -8.91 -1.21
C PRO A 129 1.01 -8.89 -0.71
N LEU A 130 1.62 -7.70 -0.57
CA LEU A 130 2.99 -7.54 -0.10
C LEU A 130 3.09 -7.21 1.40
N LEU A 131 1.99 -7.26 2.16
CA LEU A 131 1.97 -6.80 3.54
C LEU A 131 2.89 -7.59 4.47
N ASN A 132 3.16 -8.86 4.18
CA ASN A 132 4.09 -9.71 4.96
C ASN A 132 5.56 -9.54 4.57
N PHE A 133 5.83 -8.79 3.52
CA PHE A 133 7.21 -8.60 3.05
C PHE A 133 7.73 -7.24 3.50
N LYS A 134 8.98 -7.23 3.99
CA LYS A 134 9.69 -6.00 4.29
C LYS A 134 10.04 -5.25 3.01
N ARG A 135 10.20 -3.96 3.12
CA ARG A 135 10.68 -3.13 1.99
C ARG A 135 12.03 -3.61 1.42
N SER A 136 12.93 -4.08 2.28
CA SER A 136 14.22 -4.66 1.88
C SER A 136 14.05 -5.89 0.98
N GLU A 137 13.13 -6.78 1.32
CA GLU A 137 12.82 -7.99 0.53
C GLU A 137 12.17 -7.63 -0.82
N VAL A 138 11.27 -6.65 -0.82
CA VAL A 138 10.67 -6.12 -2.06
C VAL A 138 11.73 -5.49 -2.97
N ILE A 139 12.70 -4.76 -2.41
CA ILE A 139 13.82 -4.18 -3.17
C ILE A 139 14.73 -5.29 -3.69
N TRP A 140 15.05 -6.28 -2.85
CA TRP A 140 15.84 -7.45 -3.25
C TRP A 140 15.18 -8.16 -4.43
N PHE A 141 13.88 -8.46 -4.36
CA PHE A 141 13.11 -9.05 -5.45
C PHE A 141 13.23 -8.24 -6.74
N CYS A 142 13.00 -6.93 -6.66
CA CYS A 142 13.10 -6.07 -7.83
C CYS A 142 14.51 -6.07 -8.46
N ARG A 143 15.56 -6.13 -7.65
CA ARG A 143 16.95 -6.21 -8.14
C ARG A 143 17.27 -7.57 -8.73
N HIS A 144 16.87 -8.64 -8.06
CA HIS A 144 17.11 -10.01 -8.50
C HIS A 144 16.48 -10.30 -9.87
N PHE A 145 15.26 -9.83 -10.10
CA PHE A 145 14.55 -9.96 -11.36
C PHE A 145 14.81 -8.79 -12.33
N GLN A 146 15.81 -7.96 -12.06
CA GLN A 146 16.23 -6.83 -12.91
C GLN A 146 15.06 -5.94 -13.36
N LEU A 147 14.07 -5.74 -12.48
CA LEU A 147 12.93 -4.89 -12.78
C LEU A 147 13.38 -3.44 -12.98
N PRO A 148 12.81 -2.73 -13.94
CA PRO A 148 13.21 -1.36 -14.28
C PRO A 148 12.74 -0.37 -13.21
N ILE A 149 13.48 -0.29 -12.10
CA ILE A 149 13.16 0.57 -10.96
C ILE A 149 13.49 2.02 -11.32
N TRP A 150 12.52 2.90 -11.10
CA TRP A 150 12.77 4.34 -11.10
C TRP A 150 13.07 4.80 -9.68
N SER A 151 14.24 5.40 -9.47
CA SER A 151 14.64 5.94 -8.17
C SER A 151 13.88 7.23 -7.89
N ASP A 152 13.18 7.25 -6.78
CA ASP A 152 12.41 8.40 -6.32
C ASP A 152 13.24 9.26 -5.37
N PHE A 153 13.77 10.38 -5.87
CA PHE A 153 14.54 11.32 -5.07
C PHE A 153 13.74 11.97 -3.93
N SER A 154 12.40 12.04 -4.02
CA SER A 154 11.57 12.58 -2.93
C SER A 154 11.59 11.73 -1.66
N ASN A 155 11.99 10.47 -1.75
CA ASN A 155 12.17 9.60 -0.58
C ASN A 155 13.31 10.06 0.34
N PHE A 156 14.21 10.92 -0.13
CA PHE A 156 15.33 11.47 0.65
C PHE A 156 14.99 12.76 1.39
N TYR A 157 13.81 13.37 1.15
CA TYR A 157 13.41 14.55 1.91
C TYR A 157 12.79 14.13 3.25
N TYR A 158 13.51 14.41 4.34
CA TYR A 158 13.11 14.11 5.74
C TYR A 158 11.99 15.03 6.27
N CYS A 159 11.30 15.78 5.41
CA CYS A 159 10.28 16.74 5.83
C CYS A 159 9.00 16.10 6.38
N SER A 160 8.70 14.82 6.05
CA SER A 160 7.51 14.16 6.58
C SER A 160 7.84 13.31 7.80
N GLN A 161 6.94 13.28 8.77
CA GLN A 161 7.05 12.41 9.96
C GLN A 161 7.24 10.95 9.56
N ARG A 162 6.61 10.50 8.49
CA ARG A 162 6.73 9.15 7.97
C ARG A 162 8.14 8.84 7.48
N ASN A 163 8.77 9.77 6.76
CA ASN A 163 10.14 9.59 6.29
C ASN A 163 11.14 9.55 7.47
N ARG A 164 10.92 10.34 8.52
CA ARG A 164 11.73 10.29 9.74
C ARG A 164 11.58 8.93 10.45
N ILE A 165 10.38 8.42 10.59
CA ILE A 165 10.15 7.07 11.16
C ILE A 165 10.92 6.02 10.34
N ARG A 166 10.84 6.07 9.01
CA ARG A 166 11.50 5.13 8.09
C ARG A 166 13.02 5.18 8.16
N HIS A 167 13.59 6.38 8.17
CA HIS A 167 15.05 6.56 7.99
C HIS A 167 15.80 6.78 9.30
N GLU A 168 15.11 7.15 10.37
CA GLU A 168 15.72 7.40 11.67
C GLU A 168 15.25 6.39 12.72
N LEU A 169 13.94 6.33 13.00
CA LEU A 169 13.40 5.57 14.13
C LEU A 169 13.47 4.06 13.92
N ILE A 170 13.01 3.53 12.78
CA ILE A 170 13.05 2.09 12.51
C ILE A 170 14.51 1.57 12.50
N PRO A 171 15.48 2.20 11.80
CA PRO A 171 16.87 1.79 11.86
C PRO A 171 17.48 1.89 13.26
N TYR A 172 17.11 2.92 14.03
CA TYR A 172 17.56 3.06 15.42
C TYR A 172 17.06 1.89 16.27
N LEU A 173 15.77 1.53 16.19
CA LEU A 173 15.19 0.40 16.88
C LEU A 173 15.82 -0.94 16.45
N GLN A 174 16.10 -1.09 15.17
CA GLN A 174 16.76 -2.30 14.64
C GLN A 174 18.18 -2.45 15.15
N HIS A 175 18.93 -1.35 15.23
CA HIS A 175 20.35 -1.40 15.60
C HIS A 175 20.55 -1.56 17.12
N TYR A 176 19.81 -0.80 17.92
CA TYR A 176 20.08 -0.72 19.37
C TYR A 176 19.19 -1.62 20.24
N PHE A 177 18.04 -2.11 19.71
CA PHE A 177 17.11 -2.89 20.50
C PHE A 177 16.86 -4.28 19.92
N GLN A 178 16.28 -4.36 18.73
CA GLN A 178 15.88 -5.64 18.13
C GLN A 178 15.92 -5.60 16.60
N GLY A 179 16.86 -6.33 15.99
CA GLY A 179 17.04 -6.38 14.54
C GLY A 179 15.81 -6.83 13.74
N ARG A 180 14.89 -7.57 14.39
CA ARG A 180 13.67 -8.08 13.78
C ARG A 180 12.41 -7.30 14.20
N ILE A 181 12.54 -6.03 14.57
CA ILE A 181 11.42 -5.22 15.08
C ILE A 181 10.24 -5.15 14.10
N GLU A 182 10.50 -5.07 12.79
CA GLU A 182 9.45 -5.05 11.78
C GLU A 182 8.62 -6.35 11.79
N ASP A 183 9.27 -7.51 11.91
CA ASP A 183 8.59 -8.80 12.00
C ASP A 183 7.72 -8.88 13.26
N HIS A 184 8.28 -8.47 14.40
CA HIS A 184 7.55 -8.52 15.68
C HIS A 184 6.35 -7.59 15.70
N VAL A 185 6.49 -6.37 15.17
CA VAL A 185 5.36 -5.44 15.05
C VAL A 185 4.32 -5.97 14.07
N GLY A 186 4.73 -6.55 12.95
CA GLY A 186 3.80 -7.18 11.99
C GLY A 186 3.00 -8.30 12.65
N GLN A 187 3.65 -9.23 13.36
CA GLN A 187 2.98 -10.31 14.10
C GLN A 187 2.03 -9.79 15.18
N PHE A 188 2.44 -8.77 15.92
CA PHE A 188 1.59 -8.12 16.92
C PHE A 188 0.33 -7.53 16.28
N LEU A 189 0.46 -6.85 15.13
CA LEU A 189 -0.67 -6.26 14.42
C LEU A 189 -1.64 -7.31 13.88
N ASP A 190 -1.13 -8.44 13.37
CA ASP A 190 -1.96 -9.54 12.90
C ASP A 190 -2.77 -10.17 14.06
N SER A 191 -2.13 -10.39 15.21
CA SER A 191 -2.81 -10.88 16.43
C SER A 191 -3.87 -9.89 16.90
N THR A 192 -3.51 -8.62 17.01
CA THR A 192 -4.41 -7.55 17.47
C THR A 192 -5.62 -7.39 16.52
N TYR A 193 -5.41 -7.55 15.21
CA TYR A 193 -6.51 -7.53 14.25
C TYR A 193 -7.52 -8.66 14.51
N THR A 194 -7.03 -9.86 14.76
CA THR A 194 -7.87 -11.04 15.06
C THR A 194 -8.69 -10.81 16.31
N ASP A 195 -8.08 -10.28 17.38
CA ASP A 195 -8.74 -9.98 18.63
C ASP A 195 -9.81 -8.87 18.48
N CYS A 196 -9.48 -7.81 17.74
CA CYS A 196 -10.44 -6.73 17.45
C CYS A 196 -11.64 -7.24 16.65
N GLU A 197 -11.42 -8.11 15.66
CA GLU A 197 -12.50 -8.66 14.86
C GLU A 197 -13.41 -9.58 15.70
N TYR A 198 -12.83 -10.38 16.58
CA TYR A 198 -13.59 -11.19 17.54
C TYR A 198 -14.46 -10.32 18.46
N LEU A 199 -13.92 -9.25 19.03
CA LEU A 199 -14.67 -8.30 19.85
C LEU A 199 -15.81 -7.64 19.06
N ARG A 200 -15.55 -7.21 17.82
CA ARG A 200 -16.59 -6.64 16.95
C ARG A 200 -17.74 -7.60 16.70
N GLN A 201 -17.41 -8.84 16.34
CA GLN A 201 -18.44 -9.85 16.09
C GLN A 201 -19.29 -10.14 17.34
N ASN A 202 -18.67 -10.22 18.52
CA ASN A 202 -19.39 -10.42 19.76
C ASN A 202 -20.27 -9.20 20.13
N THR A 203 -19.80 -7.99 19.90
CA THR A 203 -20.59 -6.77 20.11
C THR A 203 -21.83 -6.76 19.21
N ILE A 204 -21.67 -7.09 17.92
CA ILE A 204 -22.80 -7.18 16.97
C ILE A 204 -23.81 -8.24 17.44
N LYS A 205 -23.33 -9.43 17.83
CA LYS A 205 -24.21 -10.51 18.35
C LYS A 205 -24.95 -10.12 19.63
N ALA A 206 -24.29 -9.38 20.54
CA ALA A 206 -24.93 -8.89 21.75
C ALA A 206 -26.00 -7.84 21.43
N TYR A 207 -25.71 -6.92 20.52
CA TYR A 207 -26.66 -5.89 20.08
C TYR A 207 -27.89 -6.46 19.37
N GLN A 208 -27.74 -7.55 18.59
CA GLN A 208 -28.86 -8.20 17.91
C GLN A 208 -29.77 -9.01 18.86
N LYS A 209 -29.32 -9.28 20.08
CA LYS A 209 -30.09 -10.03 21.10
C LYS A 209 -30.80 -9.12 22.09
N SER A 210 -30.44 -7.83 22.13
CA SER A 210 -31.10 -6.79 22.93
C SER A 210 -32.27 -6.18 22.17
#